data_5ee64ef9a9df7ae71151c1eb7289e786
#
_entry.id   5ee64ef9a9df7ae71151c1eb7289e786
#
_cell.length_a   1.000
_cell.length_b   1.000
_cell.length_c   1.000
_cell.angle_alpha   90.00
_cell.angle_beta   90.00
_cell.angle_gamma   90.00
#
_symmetry.space_group_name_H-M   'P 1'
#
loop_
_entity.id
_entity.type
_entity.pdbx_description
1 polymer ?
#
loop_
_entity_poly.entity_id
_entity_poly.type
_entity_poly.pdbx_seq_one_letter_code
_entity_poly.pdbx_strand_id
1 'polypeptide(L)'
;MRLGKTVSVEELQVVSRFESLRKSLLSEAYADHLDKPLAYWALPTDRRLPLALLGRTLGNLLNTPFAHLSSTPGIGRKKIASLVLLLGRAANTDPAELPTDILSLQDGAARQADCAGADVDVDRFDPSAVSEVSWAQWRASVVRHGLAGESLGRFAPSLQNMTRVVWNTPLGIYTSSTLAEIRAMKTHGEKRVGAILEVFHVAHTLVAGMGTRNHLVVRIVPRLIDRVEQWIGRALQRPGIPSRQELFSELVQPLLEQIRVDAPQQVYSMAETRLGVNGPLTSVRQVARTMGLTRARVYQLLNEINDIMMVRWPTGRHQVHELREKYAAETADSDGAPDLRQFHAAVELFYPGSRRGAAGPLERTFDAFEQEEELLEVS
;
A
#
# COMPACT_ATOMS: atom_id res chain seq x y z
N MET A 1 -55.81 35.21 9.47
CA MET A 1 -54.59 35.31 10.29
C MET A 1 -53.83 34.02 10.11
N ARG A 2 -52.74 33.99 9.30
CA ARG A 2 -51.88 32.81 9.15
C ARG A 2 -50.82 32.88 10.29
N LEU A 3 -50.88 31.96 11.19
CA LEU A 3 -49.86 31.78 12.23
C LEU A 3 -48.48 31.66 11.59
N GLY A 4 -47.56 32.54 11.98
CA GLY A 4 -46.18 32.53 11.53
C GLY A 4 -45.52 31.21 11.93
N LYS A 5 -44.90 30.56 10.95
CA LYS A 5 -44.12 29.36 11.15
C LYS A 5 -42.96 29.69 12.08
N THR A 6 -42.98 29.18 13.34
CA THR A 6 -41.85 29.28 14.26
C THR A 6 -40.66 28.55 13.64
N VAL A 7 -39.65 29.29 13.20
CA VAL A 7 -38.38 28.74 12.71
C VAL A 7 -37.59 28.24 13.91
N SER A 8 -37.15 26.97 13.90
CA SER A 8 -36.37 26.43 14.99
C SER A 8 -34.96 27.01 15.00
N VAL A 9 -34.33 27.11 16.17
CA VAL A 9 -32.94 27.59 16.31
C VAL A 9 -31.98 26.77 15.43
N GLU A 10 -32.23 25.47 15.30
CA GLU A 10 -31.47 24.58 14.42
C GLU A 10 -31.59 24.95 12.94
N GLU A 11 -32.77 25.36 12.47
CA GLU A 11 -32.98 25.84 11.08
C GLU A 11 -32.19 27.12 10.84
N LEU A 12 -32.19 28.06 11.77
CA LEU A 12 -31.41 29.30 11.66
C LEU A 12 -29.89 29.00 11.59
N GLN A 13 -29.41 28.05 12.37
CA GLN A 13 -28.00 27.62 12.31
C GLN A 13 -27.62 27.01 10.95
N VAL A 14 -28.46 26.16 10.38
CA VAL A 14 -28.22 25.54 9.06
C VAL A 14 -28.23 26.60 7.96
N VAL A 15 -29.16 27.55 7.99
CA VAL A 15 -29.21 28.68 7.04
C VAL A 15 -27.95 29.55 7.15
N SER A 16 -27.59 29.95 8.37
CA SER A 16 -26.41 30.79 8.59
C SER A 16 -25.13 30.11 8.11
N ARG A 17 -24.97 28.80 8.38
CA ARG A 17 -23.82 28.03 7.93
C ARG A 17 -23.80 27.88 6.41
N PHE A 18 -24.95 27.64 5.76
CA PHE A 18 -25.05 27.60 4.30
C PHE A 18 -24.63 28.93 3.67
N GLU A 19 -25.14 30.06 4.15
CA GLU A 19 -24.83 31.38 3.60
C GLU A 19 -23.34 31.77 3.83
N SER A 20 -22.77 31.38 4.97
CA SER A 20 -21.34 31.55 5.24
C SER A 20 -20.48 30.77 4.24
N LEU A 21 -20.78 29.48 4.04
CA LEU A 21 -20.07 28.63 3.08
C LEU A 21 -20.26 29.12 1.64
N ARG A 22 -21.47 29.54 1.29
CA ARG A 22 -21.80 30.14 -0.02
C ARG A 22 -20.92 31.36 -0.30
N LYS A 23 -20.81 32.28 0.65
CA LYS A 23 -19.97 33.47 0.51
C LYS A 23 -18.49 33.12 0.35
N SER A 24 -18.01 32.14 1.09
CA SER A 24 -16.63 31.66 0.99
C SER A 24 -16.35 31.02 -0.38
N LEU A 25 -17.19 30.07 -0.80
CA LEU A 25 -17.02 29.31 -2.04
C LEU A 25 -17.27 30.11 -3.33
N LEU A 26 -17.97 31.23 -3.27
CA LEU A 26 -18.14 32.15 -4.41
C LEU A 26 -16.99 33.17 -4.53
N SER A 27 -15.97 33.11 -3.67
CA SER A 27 -14.77 33.95 -3.82
C SER A 27 -13.89 33.47 -4.98
N GLU A 28 -13.07 34.36 -5.52
CA GLU A 28 -12.14 34.07 -6.64
C GLU A 28 -11.21 32.88 -6.32
N ALA A 29 -10.86 32.68 -5.05
CA ALA A 29 -10.02 31.59 -4.60
C ALA A 29 -10.58 30.19 -4.91
N TYR A 30 -11.90 30.07 -5.10
CA TYR A 30 -12.58 28.81 -5.37
C TYR A 30 -13.19 28.71 -6.78
N ALA A 31 -12.75 29.56 -7.71
CA ALA A 31 -13.27 29.58 -9.09
C ALA A 31 -13.24 28.19 -9.74
N ASP A 32 -12.14 27.42 -9.57
CA ASP A 32 -11.96 26.09 -10.14
C ASP A 32 -12.90 25.03 -9.51
N HIS A 33 -13.46 25.31 -8.34
CA HIS A 33 -14.45 24.44 -7.70
C HIS A 33 -15.84 24.60 -8.30
N LEU A 34 -16.19 25.77 -8.83
CA LEU A 34 -17.55 26.11 -9.22
C LEU A 34 -18.08 25.24 -10.38
N ASP A 35 -17.19 24.79 -11.28
CA ASP A 35 -17.53 23.96 -12.43
C ASP A 35 -17.59 22.45 -12.10
N LYS A 36 -17.11 22.06 -10.93
CA LYS A 36 -17.13 20.64 -10.52
C LYS A 36 -18.54 20.22 -10.05
N PRO A 37 -18.98 18.98 -10.38
CA PRO A 37 -20.26 18.46 -9.89
C PRO A 37 -20.21 18.22 -8.38
N LEU A 38 -21.35 18.34 -7.70
CA LEU A 38 -21.44 18.11 -6.25
C LEU A 38 -21.02 16.70 -5.83
N ALA A 39 -21.21 15.71 -6.71
CA ALA A 39 -20.75 14.35 -6.51
C ALA A 39 -19.23 14.25 -6.24
N TYR A 40 -18.47 15.25 -6.68
CA TYR A 40 -17.00 15.29 -6.50
C TYR A 40 -16.58 15.29 -5.02
N TRP A 41 -17.36 15.93 -4.15
CA TRP A 41 -17.10 15.96 -2.69
C TRP A 41 -17.98 14.99 -1.89
N ALA A 42 -18.81 14.18 -2.57
CA ALA A 42 -19.67 13.21 -1.90
C ALA A 42 -18.84 12.01 -1.38
N LEU A 43 -19.12 11.60 -0.15
CA LEU A 43 -18.55 10.39 0.45
C LEU A 43 -19.52 9.21 0.31
N PRO A 44 -19.01 7.96 0.30
CA PRO A 44 -19.87 6.78 0.32
C PRO A 44 -20.80 6.70 1.52
N THR A 45 -20.39 7.32 2.62
CA THR A 45 -21.15 7.41 3.87
C THR A 45 -22.28 8.42 3.84
N ASP A 46 -22.32 9.30 2.84
CA ASP A 46 -23.33 10.36 2.71
C ASP A 46 -24.69 9.82 2.21
N ARG A 47 -25.25 8.85 2.92
CA ARG A 47 -26.51 8.16 2.54
C ARG A 47 -27.73 9.05 2.40
N ARG A 48 -27.66 10.31 2.83
CA ARG A 48 -28.78 11.26 2.85
C ARG A 48 -28.62 12.43 1.89
N LEU A 49 -27.62 12.41 1.01
CA LEU A 49 -27.49 13.43 -0.02
C LEU A 49 -28.64 13.32 -1.04
N PRO A 50 -29.19 14.46 -1.51
CA PRO A 50 -30.21 14.46 -2.54
C PRO A 50 -29.58 14.10 -3.88
N LEU A 51 -29.80 12.87 -4.35
CA LEU A 51 -29.23 12.35 -5.61
C LEU A 51 -29.48 13.27 -6.81
N ALA A 52 -30.66 13.92 -6.85
CA ALA A 52 -31.04 14.87 -7.91
C ALA A 52 -30.10 16.10 -7.97
N LEU A 53 -29.36 16.40 -6.93
CA LEU A 53 -28.44 17.55 -6.89
C LEU A 53 -26.99 17.14 -7.20
N LEU A 54 -26.62 15.87 -7.05
CA LEU A 54 -25.23 15.43 -7.18
C LEU A 54 -24.63 15.68 -8.57
N GLY A 55 -25.44 15.64 -9.61
CA GLY A 55 -25.01 15.97 -10.98
C GLY A 55 -24.92 17.46 -11.29
N ARG A 56 -25.39 18.35 -10.38
CA ARG A 56 -25.27 19.79 -10.57
C ARG A 56 -23.88 20.28 -10.21
N THR A 57 -23.40 21.32 -10.88
CA THR A 57 -22.15 21.97 -10.49
C THR A 57 -22.29 22.71 -9.17
N LEU A 58 -21.19 22.87 -8.46
CA LEU A 58 -21.14 23.65 -7.23
C LEU A 58 -21.64 25.06 -7.44
N GLY A 59 -21.24 25.73 -8.51
CA GLY A 59 -21.69 27.08 -8.88
C GLY A 59 -23.20 27.15 -9.08
N ASN A 60 -23.80 26.18 -9.78
CA ASN A 60 -25.24 26.11 -9.95
C ASN A 60 -26.02 25.97 -8.64
N LEU A 61 -25.49 25.19 -7.70
CA LEU A 61 -26.08 25.05 -6.38
C LEU A 61 -25.96 26.33 -5.57
N LEU A 62 -24.79 26.97 -5.53
CA LEU A 62 -24.52 28.17 -4.74
C LEU A 62 -25.28 29.39 -5.28
N ASN A 63 -25.60 29.43 -6.57
CA ASN A 63 -26.45 30.45 -7.18
C ASN A 63 -27.96 30.25 -6.89
N THR A 64 -28.36 29.09 -6.36
CA THR A 64 -29.73 28.80 -5.98
C THR A 64 -29.98 29.32 -4.54
N PRO A 65 -30.97 30.23 -4.32
CA PRO A 65 -31.31 30.71 -2.98
C PRO A 65 -31.69 29.55 -2.04
N PHE A 66 -31.29 29.64 -0.77
CA PHE A 66 -31.58 28.59 0.23
C PHE A 66 -33.07 28.27 0.33
N ALA A 67 -33.96 29.30 0.21
CA ALA A 67 -35.39 29.11 0.25
C ALA A 67 -35.91 28.19 -0.87
N HIS A 68 -35.32 28.27 -2.06
CA HIS A 68 -35.64 27.38 -3.18
C HIS A 68 -35.15 25.97 -2.95
N LEU A 69 -33.95 25.80 -2.39
CA LEU A 69 -33.40 24.48 -2.02
C LEU A 69 -34.27 23.79 -0.97
N SER A 70 -34.70 24.54 0.04
CA SER A 70 -35.51 24.01 1.16
C SER A 70 -36.96 23.69 0.74
N SER A 71 -37.47 24.35 -0.30
CA SER A 71 -38.82 24.11 -0.82
C SER A 71 -38.88 23.05 -1.94
N THR A 72 -37.72 22.54 -2.39
CA THR A 72 -37.65 21.50 -3.42
C THR A 72 -38.27 20.19 -2.93
N PRO A 73 -39.26 19.62 -3.66
CA PRO A 73 -39.89 18.36 -3.28
C PRO A 73 -38.85 17.24 -3.07
N GLY A 74 -38.97 16.52 -1.98
CA GLY A 74 -38.04 15.43 -1.64
C GLY A 74 -36.73 15.86 -0.96
N ILE A 75 -36.47 17.14 -0.73
CA ILE A 75 -35.34 17.67 0.01
C ILE A 75 -35.80 18.13 1.40
N GLY A 76 -35.77 17.22 2.36
CA GLY A 76 -36.08 17.53 3.76
C GLY A 76 -34.86 18.03 4.55
N ARG A 77 -35.09 18.47 5.80
CA ARG A 77 -34.07 19.05 6.70
C ARG A 77 -32.79 18.20 6.81
N LYS A 78 -32.91 16.86 6.92
CA LYS A 78 -31.76 15.96 7.03
C LYS A 78 -30.90 15.96 5.76
N LYS A 79 -31.52 16.07 4.58
CA LYS A 79 -30.82 16.16 3.29
C LYS A 79 -30.10 17.50 3.14
N ILE A 80 -30.71 18.59 3.61
CA ILE A 80 -30.08 19.91 3.62
C ILE A 80 -28.87 19.93 4.56
N ALA A 81 -28.98 19.35 5.75
CA ALA A 81 -27.85 19.25 6.67
C ALA A 81 -26.67 18.47 6.04
N SER A 82 -26.96 17.36 5.36
CA SER A 82 -25.92 16.60 4.62
C SER A 82 -25.32 17.40 3.46
N LEU A 83 -26.11 18.22 2.78
CA LEU A 83 -25.61 19.11 1.74
C LEU A 83 -24.69 20.21 2.30
N VAL A 84 -25.02 20.79 3.47
CA VAL A 84 -24.15 21.78 4.16
C VAL A 84 -22.82 21.14 4.61
N LEU A 85 -22.84 19.88 5.02
CA LEU A 85 -21.60 19.14 5.33
C LEU A 85 -20.75 18.93 4.08
N LEU A 86 -21.38 18.60 2.94
CA LEU A 86 -20.68 18.48 1.65
C LEU A 86 -20.05 19.81 1.22
N LEU A 87 -20.79 20.93 1.33
CA LEU A 87 -20.25 22.27 1.04
C LEU A 87 -19.09 22.64 1.98
N GLY A 88 -19.15 22.23 3.26
CA GLY A 88 -18.04 22.39 4.20
C GLY A 88 -16.78 21.65 3.74
N ARG A 89 -16.92 20.46 3.17
CA ARG A 89 -15.78 19.73 2.59
C ARG A 89 -15.21 20.47 1.39
N ALA A 90 -16.08 20.96 0.48
CA ALA A 90 -15.64 21.75 -0.66
C ALA A 90 -14.87 23.02 -0.24
N ALA A 91 -15.27 23.67 0.85
CA ALA A 91 -14.59 24.86 1.37
C ALA A 91 -13.27 24.56 2.09
N ASN A 92 -13.09 23.34 2.61
CA ASN A 92 -11.86 22.91 3.30
C ASN A 92 -10.84 22.27 2.34
N THR A 93 -11.18 22.08 1.06
CA THR A 93 -10.26 21.57 0.05
C THR A 93 -9.49 22.76 -0.52
N ASP A 94 -8.15 22.71 -0.53
CA ASP A 94 -7.35 23.77 -1.13
C ASP A 94 -7.57 23.80 -2.67
N PRO A 95 -7.99 24.93 -3.26
CA PRO A 95 -8.16 25.06 -4.71
C PRO A 95 -6.90 24.75 -5.52
N ALA A 96 -5.72 25.07 -4.94
CA ALA A 96 -4.42 24.79 -5.56
C ALA A 96 -4.09 23.28 -5.63
N GLU A 97 -4.75 22.45 -4.83
CA GLU A 97 -4.57 20.99 -4.81
C GLU A 97 -5.53 20.25 -5.74
N LEU A 98 -6.50 20.96 -6.36
CA LEU A 98 -7.40 20.32 -7.33
C LEU A 98 -6.64 19.97 -8.61
N PRO A 99 -6.70 18.72 -9.09
CA PRO A 99 -6.13 18.38 -10.39
C PRO A 99 -6.90 19.16 -11.46
N THR A 100 -6.26 20.12 -12.08
CA THR A 100 -6.72 20.69 -13.34
C THR A 100 -6.71 19.57 -14.36
N ASP A 101 -7.83 19.29 -15.00
CA ASP A 101 -8.09 18.21 -15.95
C ASP A 101 -6.90 17.31 -16.33
N ILE A 102 -7.13 16.00 -16.24
CA ILE A 102 -6.15 14.92 -16.54
C ILE A 102 -5.47 15.05 -17.92
N LEU A 103 -5.85 16.02 -18.74
CA LEU A 103 -5.36 16.26 -20.10
C LEU A 103 -4.44 17.48 -20.26
N SER A 104 -4.23 18.31 -19.22
CA SER A 104 -3.33 19.45 -19.29
C SER A 104 -2.20 19.34 -18.26
N LEU A 105 -1.31 18.37 -18.45
CA LEU A 105 -0.04 18.28 -17.75
C LEU A 105 1.02 19.11 -18.47
N GLN A 106 0.95 20.43 -18.36
CA GLN A 106 2.12 21.29 -18.62
C GLN A 106 2.08 22.51 -17.71
N ASP A 107 3.19 22.62 -16.98
CA ASP A 107 3.69 23.80 -16.24
C ASP A 107 2.92 24.32 -15.03
N GLY A 108 3.52 24.15 -13.86
CA GLY A 108 3.15 24.83 -12.62
C GLY A 108 4.20 24.71 -11.51
N ALA A 109 4.89 25.79 -11.28
CA ALA A 109 6.01 25.97 -10.36
C ALA A 109 5.73 25.55 -8.91
N ALA A 110 6.80 25.08 -8.30
CA ALA A 110 6.94 24.67 -6.90
C ALA A 110 6.50 25.72 -5.87
N ARG A 111 5.77 25.28 -4.85
CA ARG A 111 5.78 25.90 -3.53
C ARG A 111 6.26 24.88 -2.52
N GLN A 112 7.36 25.26 -1.85
CA GLN A 112 7.92 24.55 -0.72
C GLN A 112 6.94 24.57 0.45
N ALA A 113 6.63 23.41 0.99
CA ALA A 113 6.14 23.27 2.34
C ALA A 113 7.13 22.39 3.11
N ASP A 114 7.78 23.00 4.10
CA ASP A 114 8.56 22.31 5.12
C ASP A 114 7.66 21.32 5.86
N CYS A 115 7.90 20.04 5.69
CA CYS A 115 7.36 19.00 6.54
C CYS A 115 8.52 18.20 7.14
N ALA A 116 8.97 18.65 8.32
CA ALA A 116 9.73 17.84 9.25
C ALA A 116 8.89 16.61 9.66
N GLY A 117 9.51 15.44 9.58
CA GLY A 117 9.22 14.17 10.20
C GLY A 117 7.81 13.98 10.80
N ALA A 118 6.83 13.62 10.02
CA ALA A 118 5.62 13.03 10.52
C ALA A 118 5.78 11.50 10.50
N ASP A 119 5.88 10.91 11.68
CA ASP A 119 5.53 9.51 11.89
C ASP A 119 4.09 9.35 11.36
N VAL A 120 3.94 8.70 10.22
CA VAL A 120 2.61 8.43 9.65
C VAL A 120 1.96 7.43 10.59
N ASP A 121 1.03 7.91 11.40
CA ASP A 121 0.14 7.09 12.20
C ASP A 121 -0.70 6.20 11.25
N VAL A 122 -0.19 4.99 10.99
CA VAL A 122 -0.76 3.99 10.08
C VAL A 122 -2.08 3.43 10.65
N ASP A 123 -2.54 3.93 11.80
CA ASP A 123 -3.48 3.22 12.66
C ASP A 123 -4.96 3.44 12.34
N ARG A 124 -5.36 3.88 11.15
CA ARG A 124 -6.76 3.70 10.70
C ARG A 124 -7.05 4.38 9.36
N PHE A 125 -6.56 3.80 8.30
CA PHE A 125 -7.09 4.16 6.98
C PHE A 125 -8.56 3.72 6.88
N ASP A 126 -9.47 4.69 6.68
CA ASP A 126 -10.89 4.42 6.45
C ASP A 126 -11.25 4.58 4.96
N PRO A 127 -11.42 3.48 4.21
CA PRO A 127 -11.81 3.53 2.80
C PRO A 127 -13.14 4.26 2.55
N SER A 128 -14.02 4.33 3.57
CA SER A 128 -15.32 4.99 3.47
C SER A 128 -15.22 6.51 3.52
N ALA A 129 -14.12 7.04 4.03
CA ALA A 129 -13.83 8.46 4.10
C ALA A 129 -13.17 9.02 2.82
N VAL A 130 -12.85 8.17 1.84
CA VAL A 130 -12.20 8.58 0.59
C VAL A 130 -13.20 9.25 -0.34
N SER A 131 -12.93 10.52 -0.67
CA SER A 131 -13.68 11.29 -1.67
C SER A 131 -13.09 11.09 -3.07
N GLU A 132 -13.86 11.46 -4.12
CA GLU A 132 -13.36 11.45 -5.50
C GLU A 132 -12.19 12.43 -5.68
N VAL A 133 -12.18 13.54 -4.93
CA VAL A 133 -11.07 14.51 -4.91
C VAL A 133 -9.78 13.86 -4.42
N SER A 134 -9.84 13.25 -3.23
CA SER A 134 -8.67 12.55 -2.66
C SER A 134 -8.17 11.46 -3.61
N TRP A 135 -9.09 10.69 -4.18
CA TRP A 135 -8.76 9.66 -5.15
C TRP A 135 -8.07 10.22 -6.40
N ALA A 136 -8.58 11.33 -6.95
CA ALA A 136 -7.98 12.00 -8.10
C ALA A 136 -6.55 12.51 -7.80
N GLN A 137 -6.33 13.10 -6.62
CA GLN A 137 -5.01 13.55 -6.16
C GLN A 137 -4.02 12.39 -6.06
N TRP A 138 -4.44 11.26 -5.45
CA TRP A 138 -3.59 10.08 -5.32
C TRP A 138 -3.20 9.49 -6.67
N ARG A 139 -4.15 9.38 -7.60
CA ARG A 139 -3.88 8.94 -8.98
C ARG A 139 -2.90 9.87 -9.69
N ALA A 140 -3.09 11.17 -9.56
CA ALA A 140 -2.19 12.17 -10.14
C ALA A 140 -0.77 12.04 -9.58
N SER A 141 -0.62 11.76 -8.28
CA SER A 141 0.70 11.49 -7.66
C SER A 141 1.37 10.26 -8.25
N VAL A 142 0.64 9.15 -8.41
CA VAL A 142 1.16 7.92 -9.01
C VAL A 142 1.67 8.17 -10.44
N VAL A 143 0.91 8.90 -11.25
CA VAL A 143 1.30 9.25 -12.62
C VAL A 143 2.50 10.19 -12.64
N ARG A 144 2.46 11.28 -11.85
CA ARG A 144 3.51 12.31 -11.78
C ARG A 144 4.87 11.74 -11.40
N HIS A 145 4.89 10.76 -10.50
CA HIS A 145 6.13 10.15 -10.01
C HIS A 145 6.52 8.86 -10.74
N GLY A 146 5.84 8.52 -11.84
CA GLY A 146 6.18 7.37 -12.68
C GLY A 146 5.93 6.02 -12.01
N LEU A 147 5.04 5.94 -11.01
CA LEU A 147 4.76 4.73 -10.24
C LEU A 147 3.73 3.79 -10.89
N ALA A 148 3.21 4.14 -12.07
CA ALA A 148 2.17 3.38 -12.75
C ALA A 148 2.56 1.92 -13.04
N GLY A 149 3.86 1.64 -13.27
CA GLY A 149 4.38 0.29 -13.51
C GLY A 149 4.58 -0.55 -12.24
N GLU A 150 4.54 0.09 -11.06
CA GLU A 150 4.75 -0.60 -9.80
C GLU A 150 3.53 -1.41 -9.38
N SER A 151 3.76 -2.56 -8.71
CA SER A 151 2.67 -3.43 -8.25
C SER A 151 2.03 -2.92 -6.96
N LEU A 152 0.71 -3.14 -6.81
CA LEU A 152 -0.02 -2.79 -5.59
C LEU A 152 0.61 -3.37 -4.33
N GLY A 153 1.07 -4.62 -4.39
CA GLY A 153 1.66 -5.30 -3.24
C GLY A 153 2.93 -4.64 -2.71
N ARG A 154 3.65 -3.85 -3.51
CA ARG A 154 4.86 -3.14 -3.03
C ARG A 154 4.54 -2.02 -2.06
N PHE A 155 3.39 -1.37 -2.22
CA PHE A 155 2.96 -0.23 -1.40
C PHE A 155 2.00 -0.63 -0.29
N ALA A 156 1.48 -1.86 -0.30
CA ALA A 156 0.57 -2.30 0.74
C ALA A 156 1.25 -2.26 2.11
N PRO A 157 0.63 -1.70 3.16
CA PRO A 157 1.17 -1.77 4.52
C PRO A 157 1.39 -3.21 4.98
N SER A 158 0.46 -4.11 4.61
CA SER A 158 0.58 -5.55 4.81
C SER A 158 -0.12 -6.31 3.69
N LEU A 159 0.50 -7.39 3.22
CA LEU A 159 -0.10 -8.28 2.22
C LEU A 159 -1.21 -9.18 2.81
N GLN A 160 -1.29 -9.33 4.14
CA GLN A 160 -2.34 -10.12 4.79
C GLN A 160 -3.75 -9.59 4.49
N ASN A 161 -3.88 -8.27 4.37
CA ASN A 161 -5.16 -7.61 4.12
C ASN A 161 -5.54 -7.57 2.64
N MET A 162 -4.66 -8.04 1.77
CA MET A 162 -4.81 -7.97 0.32
C MET A 162 -4.94 -9.37 -0.29
N THR A 163 -5.87 -9.54 -1.22
CA THR A 163 -5.99 -10.81 -1.97
C THR A 163 -4.80 -11.01 -2.90
N ARG A 164 -4.22 -12.22 -2.95
CA ARG A 164 -3.04 -12.54 -3.79
C ARG A 164 -3.18 -12.13 -5.25
N VAL A 165 -4.40 -12.22 -5.80
CA VAL A 165 -4.68 -11.89 -7.21
C VAL A 165 -4.29 -10.45 -7.57
N VAL A 166 -4.31 -9.52 -6.60
CA VAL A 166 -3.97 -8.11 -6.86
C VAL A 166 -2.56 -7.72 -6.46
N TRP A 167 -1.80 -8.60 -5.81
CA TRP A 167 -0.44 -8.27 -5.37
C TRP A 167 0.44 -7.74 -6.52
N ASN A 168 0.40 -8.42 -7.66
CA ASN A 168 1.19 -8.07 -8.84
C ASN A 168 0.47 -7.14 -9.83
N THR A 169 -0.72 -6.64 -9.46
CA THR A 169 -1.47 -5.72 -10.31
C THR A 169 -0.78 -4.36 -10.35
N PRO A 170 -0.44 -3.82 -11.54
CA PRO A 170 0.17 -2.49 -11.64
C PRO A 170 -0.79 -1.40 -11.19
N LEU A 171 -0.27 -0.36 -10.49
CA LEU A 171 -1.05 0.82 -10.11
C LEU A 171 -1.69 1.50 -11.33
N GLY A 172 -1.01 1.48 -12.48
CA GLY A 172 -1.47 2.10 -13.72
C GLY A 172 -2.86 1.65 -14.19
N ILE A 173 -3.30 0.44 -13.83
CA ILE A 173 -4.64 -0.07 -14.18
C ILE A 173 -5.74 0.81 -13.59
N TYR A 174 -5.49 1.43 -12.43
CA TYR A 174 -6.50 2.22 -11.72
C TYR A 174 -6.33 3.73 -11.89
N THR A 175 -5.26 4.20 -12.54
CA THR A 175 -4.97 5.64 -12.67
C THR A 175 -5.98 6.40 -13.54
N SER A 176 -6.66 5.73 -14.47
CA SER A 176 -7.70 6.34 -15.31
C SER A 176 -9.13 6.15 -14.79
N SER A 177 -9.32 5.33 -13.74
CA SER A 177 -10.67 4.97 -13.25
C SER A 177 -11.12 5.89 -12.13
N THR A 178 -12.37 6.30 -12.16
CA THR A 178 -13.04 6.99 -11.04
C THR A 178 -13.31 6.00 -9.90
N LEU A 179 -13.56 6.53 -8.72
CA LEU A 179 -13.89 5.71 -7.55
C LEU A 179 -15.19 4.91 -7.76
N ALA A 180 -16.16 5.52 -8.45
CA ALA A 180 -17.42 4.87 -8.82
C ALA A 180 -17.19 3.70 -9.78
N GLU A 181 -16.32 3.86 -10.79
CA GLU A 181 -15.98 2.81 -11.75
C GLU A 181 -15.29 1.64 -11.08
N ILE A 182 -14.32 1.89 -10.17
CA ILE A 182 -13.64 0.81 -9.43
C ILE A 182 -14.63 0.00 -8.59
N ARG A 183 -15.58 0.68 -7.92
CA ARG A 183 -16.63 0.02 -7.13
C ARG A 183 -17.61 -0.77 -7.99
N ALA A 184 -17.84 -0.36 -9.24
CA ALA A 184 -18.72 -1.04 -10.19
C ALA A 184 -18.07 -2.26 -10.86
N MET A 185 -16.74 -2.45 -10.74
CA MET A 185 -16.04 -3.59 -11.33
C MET A 185 -16.51 -4.90 -10.69
N LYS A 186 -17.04 -5.84 -11.48
CA LYS A 186 -17.62 -7.12 -11.01
C LYS A 186 -16.71 -7.94 -10.10
N THR A 187 -15.39 -7.80 -10.25
CA THR A 187 -14.39 -8.55 -9.49
C THR A 187 -13.87 -7.82 -8.25
N HIS A 188 -14.38 -6.60 -7.97
CA HIS A 188 -13.89 -5.73 -6.90
C HIS A 188 -14.94 -5.62 -5.77
N GLY A 189 -14.88 -6.54 -4.81
CA GLY A 189 -15.63 -6.39 -3.55
C GLY A 189 -15.02 -5.31 -2.65
N GLU A 190 -15.76 -4.90 -1.60
CA GLU A 190 -15.36 -3.83 -0.66
C GLU A 190 -13.93 -3.98 -0.11
N LYS A 191 -13.52 -5.20 0.27
CA LYS A 191 -12.16 -5.47 0.76
C LYS A 191 -11.08 -5.13 -0.29
N ARG A 192 -11.32 -5.50 -1.55
CA ARG A 192 -10.38 -5.22 -2.63
C ARG A 192 -10.30 -3.73 -2.94
N VAL A 193 -11.44 -3.06 -3.01
CA VAL A 193 -11.51 -1.61 -3.20
C VAL A 193 -10.79 -0.91 -2.05
N GLY A 194 -11.06 -1.28 -0.80
CA GLY A 194 -10.39 -0.73 0.37
C GLY A 194 -8.87 -0.87 0.29
N ALA A 195 -8.36 -2.05 -0.06
CA ALA A 195 -6.93 -2.29 -0.21
C ALA A 195 -6.30 -1.45 -1.35
N ILE A 196 -6.99 -1.28 -2.48
CA ILE A 196 -6.52 -0.42 -3.57
C ILE A 196 -6.42 1.04 -3.11
N LEU A 197 -7.45 1.54 -2.43
CA LEU A 197 -7.47 2.92 -1.92
C LEU A 197 -6.36 3.16 -0.89
N GLU A 198 -6.15 2.22 0.02
CA GLU A 198 -5.08 2.29 1.02
C GLU A 198 -3.70 2.35 0.36
N VAL A 199 -3.45 1.50 -0.65
CA VAL A 199 -2.20 1.50 -1.41
C VAL A 199 -1.95 2.84 -2.11
N PHE A 200 -2.96 3.42 -2.75
CA PHE A 200 -2.83 4.72 -3.40
C PHE A 200 -2.63 5.85 -2.40
N HIS A 201 -3.27 5.78 -1.23
CA HIS A 201 -3.04 6.71 -0.14
C HIS A 201 -1.59 6.64 0.35
N VAL A 202 -1.07 5.44 0.61
CA VAL A 202 0.32 5.22 1.02
C VAL A 202 1.29 5.73 -0.04
N ALA A 203 1.06 5.38 -1.32
CA ALA A 203 1.90 5.86 -2.42
C ALA A 203 1.91 7.39 -2.48
N HIS A 204 0.74 8.04 -2.39
CA HIS A 204 0.62 9.50 -2.37
C HIS A 204 1.38 10.12 -1.20
N THR A 205 1.19 9.62 0.02
CA THR A 205 1.83 10.12 1.24
C THR A 205 3.36 10.00 1.16
N LEU A 206 3.87 8.87 0.66
CA LEU A 206 5.31 8.65 0.49
C LEU A 206 5.94 9.64 -0.48
N VAL A 207 5.26 9.96 -1.59
CA VAL A 207 5.82 10.88 -2.60
C VAL A 207 5.51 12.35 -2.32
N ALA A 208 4.50 12.67 -1.51
CA ALA A 208 4.16 14.05 -1.14
C ALA A 208 5.31 14.76 -0.40
N GLY A 209 6.08 14.00 0.41
CA GLY A 209 7.28 14.51 1.08
C GLY A 209 8.51 14.64 0.17
N MET A 210 8.45 14.11 -1.05
CA MET A 210 9.54 14.19 -2.02
C MET A 210 9.28 15.37 -2.95
N GLY A 211 9.99 16.49 -2.75
CA GLY A 211 9.96 17.61 -3.72
C GLY A 211 10.23 17.09 -5.14
N THR A 212 9.60 17.71 -6.13
CA THR A 212 9.77 17.40 -7.57
C THR A 212 11.23 17.58 -8.00
N ARG A 213 12.07 16.61 -7.74
CA ARG A 213 13.41 16.51 -8.34
C ARG A 213 13.25 15.74 -9.64
N ASN A 214 13.23 16.45 -10.74
CA ASN A 214 12.89 15.98 -12.10
C ASN A 214 13.78 14.85 -12.68
N HIS A 215 14.69 14.24 -11.92
CA HIS A 215 15.64 13.24 -12.42
C HIS A 215 15.85 12.03 -11.49
N LEU A 216 15.08 11.89 -10.42
CA LEU A 216 15.22 10.73 -9.53
C LEU A 216 14.16 9.67 -9.88
N VAL A 217 14.61 8.52 -10.32
CA VAL A 217 13.78 7.31 -10.29
C VAL A 217 13.49 6.99 -8.83
N VAL A 218 12.26 7.23 -8.40
CA VAL A 218 11.83 6.90 -7.04
C VAL A 218 11.71 5.40 -6.93
N ARG A 219 12.66 4.75 -6.27
CA ARG A 219 12.58 3.35 -5.94
C ARG A 219 12.00 3.20 -4.54
N ILE A 220 10.76 2.76 -4.44
CA ILE A 220 10.12 2.52 -3.17
C ILE A 220 10.31 1.06 -2.78
N VAL A 221 10.96 0.84 -1.64
CA VAL A 221 11.26 -0.49 -1.09
C VAL A 221 10.81 -0.49 0.37
N PRO A 222 10.20 -1.57 0.89
CA PRO A 222 9.90 -1.68 2.31
C PRO A 222 11.16 -1.44 3.16
N ARG A 223 11.01 -0.72 4.26
CA ARG A 223 12.14 -0.31 5.12
C ARG A 223 13.06 -1.48 5.53
N LEU A 224 12.46 -2.64 5.83
CA LEU A 224 13.23 -3.83 6.20
C LEU A 224 14.05 -4.37 5.03
N ILE A 225 13.48 -4.37 3.83
CA ILE A 225 14.15 -4.78 2.60
C ILE A 225 15.28 -3.80 2.24
N ASP A 226 15.03 -2.49 2.34
CA ASP A 226 16.06 -1.46 2.09
C ASP A 226 17.30 -1.65 2.98
N ARG A 227 17.10 -1.94 4.27
CA ARG A 227 18.17 -2.27 5.20
C ARG A 227 18.98 -3.48 4.72
N VAL A 228 18.31 -4.55 4.30
CA VAL A 228 18.95 -5.76 3.78
C VAL A 228 19.74 -5.47 2.51
N GLU A 229 19.18 -4.71 1.56
CA GLU A 229 19.87 -4.33 0.31
C GLU A 229 21.12 -3.50 0.58
N GLN A 230 21.04 -2.53 1.48
CA GLN A 230 22.20 -1.71 1.87
C GLN A 230 23.29 -2.56 2.52
N TRP A 231 22.90 -3.50 3.37
CA TRP A 231 23.86 -4.44 3.98
C TRP A 231 24.49 -5.36 2.94
N ILE A 232 23.73 -5.97 2.03
CA ILE A 232 24.25 -6.80 0.92
C ILE A 232 25.25 -6.02 0.08
N GLY A 233 24.90 -4.77 -0.31
CA GLY A 233 25.79 -3.92 -1.10
C GLY A 233 27.15 -3.71 -0.41
N ARG A 234 27.17 -3.53 0.91
CA ARG A 234 28.41 -3.45 1.71
C ARG A 234 29.13 -4.79 1.83
N ALA A 235 28.37 -5.87 2.04
CA ALA A 235 28.92 -7.23 2.18
C ALA A 235 29.57 -7.73 0.88
N LEU A 236 29.04 -7.36 -0.29
CA LEU A 236 29.64 -7.68 -1.58
C LEU A 236 30.98 -6.97 -1.82
N GLN A 237 31.15 -5.77 -1.28
CA GLN A 237 32.39 -4.98 -1.42
C GLN A 237 33.45 -5.31 -0.37
N ARG A 238 33.06 -5.83 0.78
CA ARG A 238 33.96 -6.17 1.88
C ARG A 238 34.59 -7.55 1.66
N PRO A 239 35.93 -7.72 1.83
CA PRO A 239 36.54 -9.05 1.80
C PRO A 239 36.14 -9.85 3.06
N GLY A 240 36.10 -11.16 2.93
CA GLY A 240 35.79 -12.09 3.99
C GLY A 240 34.29 -12.32 4.22
N ILE A 241 34.01 -13.40 4.94
CA ILE A 241 32.64 -13.83 5.26
C ILE A 241 32.23 -13.25 6.60
N PRO A 242 31.04 -12.60 6.70
CA PRO A 242 30.51 -12.08 7.96
C PRO A 242 30.31 -13.17 9.01
N SER A 243 30.32 -12.79 10.28
CA SER A 243 30.00 -13.72 11.37
C SER A 243 28.55 -14.24 11.23
N ARG A 244 28.29 -15.42 11.78
CA ARG A 244 26.92 -15.97 11.85
C ARG A 244 25.93 -14.99 12.49
N GLN A 245 26.35 -14.27 13.53
CA GLN A 245 25.51 -13.29 14.21
C GLN A 245 25.19 -12.10 13.30
N GLU A 246 26.14 -11.61 12.53
CA GLU A 246 25.93 -10.51 11.56
C GLU A 246 24.99 -10.97 10.43
N LEU A 247 25.20 -12.16 9.86
CA LEU A 247 24.30 -12.74 8.86
C LEU A 247 22.86 -12.86 9.39
N PHE A 248 22.71 -13.26 10.65
CA PHE A 248 21.41 -13.38 11.27
C PHE A 248 20.75 -12.00 11.46
N SER A 249 21.46 -11.05 12.09
CA SER A 249 20.88 -9.73 12.44
C SER A 249 20.62 -8.82 11.23
N GLU A 250 21.44 -8.93 10.17
CA GLU A 250 21.37 -8.01 9.03
C GLU A 250 20.61 -8.59 7.83
N LEU A 251 20.51 -9.91 7.69
CA LEU A 251 19.80 -10.57 6.60
C LEU A 251 18.57 -11.34 7.08
N VAL A 252 18.78 -12.32 7.99
CA VAL A 252 17.72 -13.29 8.31
C VAL A 252 16.61 -12.63 9.12
N GLN A 253 16.95 -11.91 10.17
CA GLN A 253 15.98 -11.29 11.07
C GLN A 253 15.11 -10.23 10.36
N PRO A 254 15.64 -9.28 9.56
CA PRO A 254 14.79 -8.33 8.85
C PRO A 254 13.85 -8.99 7.83
N LEU A 255 14.28 -10.05 7.15
CA LEU A 255 13.42 -10.80 6.23
C LEU A 255 12.32 -11.57 6.97
N LEU A 256 12.63 -12.17 8.12
CA LEU A 256 11.61 -12.78 8.98
C LEU A 256 10.58 -11.75 9.48
N GLU A 257 11.03 -10.57 9.91
CA GLU A 257 10.15 -9.49 10.32
C GLU A 257 9.25 -9.04 9.17
N GLN A 258 9.75 -9.00 7.93
CA GLN A 258 8.93 -8.73 6.76
C GLN A 258 7.86 -9.81 6.56
N ILE A 259 8.21 -11.09 6.73
CA ILE A 259 7.20 -12.17 6.69
C ILE A 259 6.19 -12.04 7.81
N ARG A 260 6.59 -11.62 9.01
CA ARG A 260 5.67 -11.38 10.14
C ARG A 260 4.62 -10.30 9.81
N VAL A 261 5.02 -9.25 9.09
CA VAL A 261 4.12 -8.18 8.64
C VAL A 261 3.17 -8.67 7.54
N ASP A 262 3.66 -9.50 6.61
CA ASP A 262 2.98 -9.80 5.35
C ASP A 262 2.22 -11.14 5.33
N ALA A 263 2.50 -12.04 6.30
CA ALA A 263 1.93 -13.37 6.33
C ALA A 263 1.20 -13.68 7.64
N PRO A 264 0.24 -14.62 7.61
CA PRO A 264 -0.36 -15.15 8.83
C PRO A 264 0.68 -15.74 9.79
N GLN A 265 0.36 -15.73 11.10
CA GLN A 265 1.25 -16.23 12.16
C GLN A 265 1.78 -17.65 11.89
N GLN A 266 0.97 -18.53 11.26
CA GLN A 266 1.37 -19.89 10.92
C GLN A 266 2.58 -19.91 9.97
N VAL A 267 2.61 -19.04 8.97
CA VAL A 267 3.71 -18.92 8.00
C VAL A 267 4.97 -18.42 8.70
N TYR A 268 4.83 -17.39 9.54
CA TYR A 268 5.93 -16.84 10.31
C TYR A 268 6.54 -17.89 11.27
N SER A 269 5.70 -18.58 12.06
CA SER A 269 6.17 -19.62 12.99
C SER A 269 6.85 -20.79 12.27
N MET A 270 6.38 -21.14 11.07
CA MET A 270 7.02 -22.14 10.23
C MET A 270 8.42 -21.68 9.79
N ALA A 271 8.54 -20.42 9.37
CA ALA A 271 9.84 -19.85 8.97
C ALA A 271 10.83 -19.78 10.13
N GLU A 272 10.41 -19.36 11.33
CA GLU A 272 11.23 -19.35 12.54
C GLU A 272 11.76 -20.75 12.90
N THR A 273 10.84 -21.73 12.87
CA THR A 273 11.19 -23.14 13.17
C THR A 273 12.19 -23.67 12.14
N ARG A 274 11.97 -23.41 10.86
CA ARG A 274 12.87 -23.87 9.78
C ARG A 274 14.26 -23.28 9.89
N LEU A 275 14.37 -22.00 10.25
CA LEU A 275 15.65 -21.27 10.38
C LEU A 275 16.34 -21.48 11.74
N GLY A 276 15.74 -22.23 12.63
CA GLY A 276 16.32 -22.49 13.95
C GLY A 276 16.56 -21.21 14.76
N VAL A 277 15.61 -20.26 14.74
CA VAL A 277 15.73 -18.98 15.49
C VAL A 277 15.89 -19.26 16.98
N ASN A 278 15.09 -20.19 17.51
CA ASN A 278 15.07 -20.58 18.93
C ASN A 278 15.66 -22.00 19.17
N GLY A 279 16.42 -22.54 18.20
CA GLY A 279 16.94 -23.90 18.28
C GLY A 279 17.84 -24.28 17.10
N PRO A 280 17.99 -25.56 16.79
CA PRO A 280 18.69 -25.99 15.58
C PRO A 280 17.88 -25.75 14.32
N LEU A 281 18.56 -25.71 13.18
CA LEU A 281 17.92 -25.78 11.86
C LEU A 281 17.09 -27.05 11.74
N THR A 282 15.91 -26.95 11.14
CA THR A 282 14.99 -28.08 11.01
C THR A 282 14.64 -28.38 9.55
N SER A 283 14.55 -29.67 9.21
CA SER A 283 14.09 -30.12 7.89
C SER A 283 12.57 -29.92 7.72
N VAL A 284 12.07 -29.94 6.48
CA VAL A 284 10.62 -29.88 6.19
C VAL A 284 9.86 -30.97 6.93
N ARG A 285 10.45 -32.17 7.04
CA ARG A 285 9.87 -33.30 7.76
C ARG A 285 9.74 -33.03 9.26
N GLN A 286 10.79 -32.44 9.87
CA GLN A 286 10.79 -32.06 11.28
C GLN A 286 9.77 -30.94 11.54
N VAL A 287 9.76 -29.90 10.70
CA VAL A 287 8.76 -28.80 10.78
C VAL A 287 7.33 -29.37 10.72
N ALA A 288 7.06 -30.27 9.77
CA ALA A 288 5.76 -30.90 9.63
C ALA A 288 5.34 -31.64 10.93
N ARG A 289 6.28 -32.38 11.54
CA ARG A 289 6.03 -33.08 12.82
C ARG A 289 5.80 -32.10 13.98
N THR A 290 6.69 -31.11 14.13
CA THR A 290 6.63 -30.13 15.23
C THR A 290 5.35 -29.30 15.19
N MET A 291 4.92 -28.91 14.01
CA MET A 291 3.71 -28.07 13.82
C MET A 291 2.43 -28.89 13.64
N GLY A 292 2.48 -30.23 13.60
CA GLY A 292 1.32 -31.07 13.36
C GLY A 292 0.73 -30.91 11.94
N LEU A 293 1.57 -30.62 10.95
CA LEU A 293 1.17 -30.38 9.57
C LEU A 293 1.57 -31.53 8.66
N THR A 294 0.93 -31.60 7.47
CA THR A 294 1.42 -32.47 6.40
C THR A 294 2.60 -31.80 5.68
N ARG A 295 3.52 -32.56 5.09
CA ARG A 295 4.61 -32.03 4.26
C ARG A 295 4.08 -31.13 3.13
N ALA A 296 3.01 -31.56 2.45
CA ALA A 296 2.37 -30.78 1.41
C ALA A 296 1.92 -29.39 1.92
N ARG A 297 1.43 -29.32 3.16
CA ARG A 297 1.06 -28.02 3.77
C ARG A 297 2.28 -27.17 4.05
N VAL A 298 3.38 -27.73 4.51
CA VAL A 298 4.64 -27.00 4.71
C VAL A 298 5.15 -26.42 3.38
N TYR A 299 5.14 -27.19 2.29
CA TYR A 299 5.48 -26.67 0.96
C TYR A 299 4.59 -25.52 0.50
N GLN A 300 3.27 -25.59 0.77
CA GLN A 300 2.37 -24.47 0.50
C GLN A 300 2.77 -23.20 1.27
N LEU A 301 3.17 -23.32 2.54
CA LEU A 301 3.63 -22.19 3.34
C LEU A 301 4.98 -21.64 2.83
N LEU A 302 5.89 -22.49 2.38
CA LEU A 302 7.14 -22.08 1.74
C LEU A 302 6.90 -21.32 0.44
N ASN A 303 5.97 -21.81 -0.39
CA ASN A 303 5.56 -21.10 -1.61
C ASN A 303 4.94 -19.73 -1.29
N GLU A 304 4.18 -19.63 -0.19
CA GLU A 304 3.62 -18.36 0.26
C GLU A 304 4.72 -17.35 0.62
N ILE A 305 5.78 -17.78 1.31
CA ILE A 305 6.94 -16.93 1.60
C ILE A 305 7.60 -16.46 0.31
N ASN A 306 7.85 -17.37 -0.62
CA ASN A 306 8.45 -16.99 -1.91
C ASN A 306 7.59 -15.99 -2.68
N ASP A 307 6.27 -16.16 -2.73
CA ASP A 307 5.35 -15.23 -3.39
C ASP A 307 5.42 -13.82 -2.75
N ILE A 308 5.47 -13.75 -1.42
CA ILE A 308 5.64 -12.50 -0.67
C ILE A 308 6.97 -11.84 -1.07
N MET A 309 8.08 -12.59 -1.05
CA MET A 309 9.39 -12.06 -1.38
C MET A 309 9.46 -11.59 -2.84
N MET A 310 8.86 -12.29 -3.78
CA MET A 310 8.80 -11.89 -5.19
C MET A 310 8.06 -10.56 -5.40
N VAL A 311 7.08 -10.23 -4.54
CA VAL A 311 6.37 -8.95 -4.57
C VAL A 311 7.16 -7.85 -3.85
N ARG A 312 7.64 -8.14 -2.63
CA ARG A 312 8.31 -7.14 -1.78
C ARG A 312 9.74 -6.85 -2.23
N TRP A 313 10.42 -7.87 -2.71
CA TRP A 313 11.84 -7.77 -3.09
C TRP A 313 12.17 -8.57 -4.35
N PRO A 314 11.67 -8.17 -5.53
CA PRO A 314 11.85 -8.93 -6.77
C PRO A 314 13.33 -9.08 -7.18
N THR A 315 14.19 -8.10 -6.84
CA THR A 315 15.63 -8.15 -7.11
C THR A 315 16.41 -9.00 -6.10
N GLY A 316 15.80 -9.37 -4.99
CA GLY A 316 16.45 -10.07 -3.87
C GLY A 316 17.04 -11.41 -4.26
N ARG A 317 16.36 -12.16 -5.14
CA ARG A 317 16.89 -13.44 -5.64
C ARG A 317 18.28 -13.28 -6.28
N HIS A 318 18.46 -12.26 -7.10
CA HIS A 318 19.76 -12.01 -7.76
C HIS A 318 20.82 -11.56 -6.74
N GLN A 319 20.49 -10.60 -5.89
CA GLN A 319 21.43 -10.06 -4.90
C GLN A 319 21.89 -11.10 -3.87
N VAL A 320 20.95 -11.93 -3.39
CA VAL A 320 21.29 -13.02 -2.45
C VAL A 320 22.09 -14.12 -3.15
N HIS A 321 21.85 -14.36 -4.43
CA HIS A 321 22.61 -15.31 -5.22
C HIS A 321 24.07 -14.85 -5.41
N GLU A 322 24.29 -13.58 -5.79
CA GLU A 322 25.63 -12.99 -5.88
C GLU A 322 26.40 -13.10 -4.56
N LEU A 323 25.72 -12.82 -3.42
CA LEU A 323 26.32 -12.95 -2.10
C LEU A 323 26.70 -14.41 -1.81
N ARG A 324 25.86 -15.37 -2.19
CA ARG A 324 26.13 -16.80 -2.04
C ARG A 324 27.34 -17.25 -2.89
N GLU A 325 27.43 -16.81 -4.14
CA GLU A 325 28.57 -17.14 -5.00
C GLU A 325 29.87 -16.55 -4.45
N LYS A 326 29.84 -15.31 -3.95
CA LYS A 326 30.99 -14.71 -3.29
C LYS A 326 31.47 -15.54 -2.09
N TYR A 327 30.54 -15.91 -1.18
CA TYR A 327 30.92 -16.70 0.00
C TYR A 327 31.37 -18.11 -0.35
N ALA A 328 30.82 -18.73 -1.37
CA ALA A 328 31.30 -20.02 -1.84
C ALA A 328 32.74 -19.95 -2.39
N ALA A 329 33.11 -18.89 -3.11
CA ALA A 329 34.46 -18.67 -3.58
C ALA A 329 35.45 -18.44 -2.41
N GLU A 330 35.08 -17.58 -1.45
CA GLU A 330 35.92 -17.27 -0.28
C GLU A 330 36.07 -18.47 0.68
N THR A 331 35.09 -19.39 0.74
CA THR A 331 35.14 -20.59 1.54
C THR A 331 36.09 -21.62 0.94
N ALA A 332 36.20 -21.69 -0.39
CA ALA A 332 37.10 -22.59 -1.10
C ALA A 332 38.60 -22.29 -0.80
N ASP A 333 38.89 -21.01 -0.51
CA ASP A 333 40.26 -20.54 -0.24
C ASP A 333 40.66 -20.51 1.24
N SER A 334 39.72 -20.87 2.15
CA SER A 334 39.93 -20.72 3.62
C SER A 334 40.03 -22.08 4.34
N ASP A 335 41.11 -22.29 5.05
CA ASP A 335 41.26 -23.40 6.00
C ASP A 335 40.50 -23.01 7.30
N GLY A 336 39.27 -23.52 7.49
CA GLY A 336 38.39 -23.17 8.62
C GLY A 336 37.17 -22.37 8.24
N ALA A 337 36.36 -22.91 7.33
CA ALA A 337 35.17 -22.25 6.82
C ALA A 337 34.15 -21.88 7.91
N PRO A 338 33.63 -20.64 7.93
CA PRO A 338 32.55 -20.23 8.84
C PRO A 338 31.27 -21.03 8.57
N ASP A 339 30.47 -21.24 9.63
CA ASP A 339 29.20 -21.96 9.52
C ASP A 339 28.13 -21.13 8.73
N LEU A 340 27.99 -21.46 7.46
CA LEU A 340 27.03 -20.82 6.55
C LEU A 340 25.69 -21.56 6.45
N ARG A 341 25.46 -22.63 7.21
CA ARG A 341 24.25 -23.46 7.12
C ARG A 341 22.97 -22.63 7.31
N GLN A 342 22.93 -21.73 8.27
CA GLN A 342 21.78 -20.86 8.50
C GLN A 342 21.55 -19.87 7.33
N PHE A 343 22.61 -19.33 6.76
CA PHE A 343 22.54 -18.49 5.56
C PHE A 343 21.98 -19.27 4.37
N HIS A 344 22.46 -20.47 4.11
CA HIS A 344 21.93 -21.30 3.02
C HIS A 344 20.47 -21.69 3.24
N ALA A 345 20.09 -22.04 4.48
CA ALA A 345 18.70 -22.32 4.83
C ALA A 345 17.80 -21.10 4.63
N ALA A 346 18.28 -19.89 4.93
CA ALA A 346 17.55 -18.65 4.69
C ALA A 346 17.39 -18.38 3.18
N VAL A 347 18.44 -18.55 2.38
CA VAL A 347 18.37 -18.41 0.93
C VAL A 347 17.32 -19.34 0.33
N GLU A 348 17.32 -20.61 0.72
CA GLU A 348 16.34 -21.60 0.26
C GLU A 348 14.93 -21.32 0.77
N LEU A 349 14.77 -20.76 1.97
CA LEU A 349 13.46 -20.39 2.51
C LEU A 349 12.82 -19.23 1.73
N PHE A 350 13.59 -18.16 1.53
CA PHE A 350 13.07 -16.93 0.91
C PHE A 350 13.02 -17.00 -0.62
N TYR A 351 13.97 -17.72 -1.25
CA TYR A 351 14.11 -17.85 -2.70
C TYR A 351 14.42 -19.28 -3.12
N PRO A 352 13.47 -20.21 -2.97
CA PRO A 352 13.67 -21.60 -3.33
C PRO A 352 14.06 -21.75 -4.80
N GLY A 353 14.89 -22.76 -5.10
CA GLY A 353 15.34 -23.05 -6.47
C GLY A 353 16.45 -22.14 -7.00
N SER A 354 17.15 -21.39 -6.13
CA SER A 354 18.31 -20.58 -6.50
C SER A 354 19.57 -21.42 -6.82
N ARG A 355 19.50 -22.76 -6.84
CA ARG A 355 20.54 -23.64 -7.32
C ARG A 355 20.64 -23.61 -8.86
N ARG A 356 21.85 -23.67 -9.40
CA ARG A 356 22.13 -23.62 -10.85
C ARG A 356 21.24 -24.58 -11.66
N GLY A 357 20.43 -24.04 -12.56
CA GLY A 357 19.95 -24.76 -13.74
C GLY A 357 18.76 -25.70 -13.59
N ALA A 358 18.12 -25.81 -12.42
CA ALA A 358 16.95 -26.65 -12.26
C ALA A 358 15.65 -25.84 -12.42
N ALA A 359 15.20 -25.70 -13.65
CA ALA A 359 13.79 -25.44 -13.96
C ALA A 359 13.02 -26.74 -13.67
N GLY A 360 12.76 -27.04 -12.39
CA GLY A 360 11.97 -28.19 -11.96
C GLY A 360 10.92 -27.75 -10.92
N PRO A 361 9.85 -28.54 -10.69
CA PRO A 361 8.89 -28.23 -9.66
C PRO A 361 9.61 -28.06 -8.32
N LEU A 362 9.18 -27.04 -7.53
CA LEU A 362 9.76 -26.66 -6.24
C LEU A 362 9.95 -27.85 -5.27
N GLU A 363 9.08 -28.85 -5.33
CA GLU A 363 9.17 -30.09 -4.55
C GLU A 363 10.50 -30.83 -4.73
N ARG A 364 11.01 -30.93 -5.97
CA ARG A 364 12.28 -31.65 -6.23
C ARG A 364 13.52 -30.94 -5.68
N THR A 365 13.46 -29.63 -5.60
CA THR A 365 14.58 -28.83 -5.07
C THR A 365 14.69 -28.96 -3.56
N PHE A 366 13.55 -29.01 -2.87
CA PHE A 366 13.50 -29.22 -1.42
C PHE A 366 13.85 -30.66 -1.01
N ASP A 367 13.42 -31.66 -1.80
CA ASP A 367 13.75 -33.07 -1.54
C ASP A 367 15.27 -33.34 -1.70
N ALA A 368 15.95 -32.69 -2.63
CA ALA A 368 17.40 -32.81 -2.79
C ALA A 368 18.18 -32.24 -1.59
N PHE A 369 17.67 -31.15 -1.00
CA PHE A 369 18.25 -30.57 0.21
C PHE A 369 18.05 -31.49 1.44
N GLU A 370 16.88 -32.11 1.56
CA GLU A 370 16.60 -33.09 2.64
C GLU A 370 17.50 -34.33 2.56
N GLN A 371 17.81 -34.80 1.35
CA GLN A 371 18.72 -35.96 1.17
C GLN A 371 20.15 -35.63 1.56
N GLU A 372 20.64 -34.42 1.30
CA GLU A 372 21.97 -33.98 1.76
C GLU A 372 22.01 -33.78 3.28
N GLU A 373 20.94 -33.24 3.90
CA GLU A 373 20.85 -33.12 5.37
C GLU A 373 20.79 -34.51 6.05
N GLU A 374 20.03 -35.47 5.47
CA GLU A 374 19.98 -36.85 6.02
C GLU A 374 21.35 -37.58 5.92
N LEU A 375 22.13 -37.28 4.86
CA LEU A 375 23.48 -37.86 4.73
C LEU A 375 24.49 -37.26 5.73
N LEU A 376 24.29 -36.00 6.13
CA LEU A 376 25.14 -35.31 7.11
C LEU A 376 24.78 -35.67 8.57
N GLU A 377 23.53 -36.06 8.83
CA GLU A 377 23.09 -36.52 10.17
C GLU A 377 23.56 -37.96 10.48
N VAL A 378 23.91 -38.74 9.45
CA VAL A 378 24.36 -40.15 9.58
C VAL A 378 25.90 -40.29 9.62
N SER A 379 26.64 -39.21 9.39
CA SER A 379 28.12 -39.16 9.45
C SER A 379 28.59 -38.48 10.70
#